data_cd9012e4349b96428d174c0367c9a401
#
_entry.id   cd9012e4349b96428d174c0367c9a401
#
_cell.length_a   1.000
_cell.length_b   1.000
_cell.length_c   1.000
_cell.angle_alpha   90.00
_cell.angle_beta   90.00
_cell.angle_gamma   90.00
#
_symmetry.space_group_name_H-M   'P 1'
#
loop_
_entity.id
_entity.type
_entity.pdbx_description
1 polymer ?
#
loop_
_entity_poly.entity_id
_entity_poly.type
_entity_poly.pdbx_seq_one_letter_code
_entity_poly.pdbx_strand_id
1 'polypeptide(L)'
;MTNVAFLKVTAFNFIQIYYDNCYEKMNESPVMPTIRDVAELACVSVATVSRVINRSPSVSEKTRYSVQRAMEVLNYQPNANAQALAVQNTDTIGVVVTDVTDPFFAILVKSVDKVAEEHQKTILIGIGYHHAEKEREAIDTLLRKRCSCLVVHSKALSDEELRHYLENVPGMVVINRVIAGYENRCVSLDNRQGTYLATEMLIRYGHKHIAYIGSNHGILDETERKEGYLEALEAHNFPIVEQAIVHNSPDFEGGEKAMIDLLSYTSNL
;
A
#
# COMPACT_ATOMS: atom_id res chain seq x y z
N MET A 1 -8.62 7.89 26.20
CA MET A 1 -9.50 7.06 25.36
C MET A 1 -10.54 7.85 24.53
N THR A 2 -10.85 9.10 24.83
CA THR A 2 -11.95 9.87 24.20
C THR A 2 -11.65 10.49 22.83
N ASN A 3 -10.38 10.71 22.46
CA ASN A 3 -10.05 11.47 21.24
C ASN A 3 -10.06 10.65 19.94
N VAL A 4 -9.74 9.37 19.96
CA VAL A 4 -9.68 8.54 18.72
C VAL A 4 -11.08 8.13 18.26
N ALA A 5 -11.96 7.80 19.20
CA ALA A 5 -13.36 7.48 18.90
C ALA A 5 -14.10 8.70 18.36
N PHE A 6 -13.84 9.89 18.92
CA PHE A 6 -14.42 11.14 18.46
C PHE A 6 -13.95 11.54 17.06
N LEU A 7 -12.66 11.34 16.75
CA LEU A 7 -12.10 11.56 15.40
C LEU A 7 -12.66 10.58 14.36
N LYS A 8 -12.87 9.31 14.71
CA LYS A 8 -13.50 8.32 13.81
C LYS A 8 -14.95 8.68 13.48
N VAL A 9 -15.73 9.09 14.48
CA VAL A 9 -17.13 9.48 14.29
C VAL A 9 -17.25 10.79 13.49
N THR A 10 -16.38 11.78 13.76
CA THR A 10 -16.40 13.06 13.02
C THR A 10 -15.92 12.90 11.59
N ALA A 11 -14.88 12.09 11.31
CA ALA A 11 -14.43 11.84 9.94
C ALA A 11 -15.48 11.08 9.12
N PHE A 12 -16.12 10.06 9.70
CA PHE A 12 -17.18 9.32 9.03
C PHE A 12 -18.39 10.22 8.73
N ASN A 13 -18.85 11.02 9.71
CA ASN A 13 -19.95 11.96 9.50
C ASN A 13 -19.61 13.06 8.49
N PHE A 14 -18.34 13.53 8.48
CA PHE A 14 -17.89 14.54 7.52
C PHE A 14 -17.89 14.00 6.09
N ILE A 15 -17.41 12.77 5.91
CA ILE A 15 -17.39 12.09 4.61
C ILE A 15 -18.83 11.79 4.15
N GLN A 16 -19.71 11.36 5.04
CA GLN A 16 -21.11 11.08 4.72
C GLN A 16 -21.87 12.37 4.33
N ILE A 17 -21.73 13.44 5.11
CA ILE A 17 -22.33 14.75 4.80
C ILE A 17 -21.77 15.32 3.49
N TYR A 18 -20.46 15.14 3.23
CA TYR A 18 -19.85 15.56 1.98
C TYR A 18 -20.37 14.75 0.80
N TYR A 19 -20.52 13.43 0.97
CA TYR A 19 -21.03 12.53 -0.06
C TYR A 19 -22.47 12.87 -0.42
N ASP A 20 -23.34 13.05 0.58
CA ASP A 20 -24.74 13.38 0.41
C ASP A 20 -24.91 14.76 -0.28
N ASN A 21 -24.13 15.77 0.13
CA ASN A 21 -24.15 17.09 -0.49
C ASN A 21 -23.52 17.14 -1.89
N CYS A 22 -22.51 16.30 -2.17
CA CYS A 22 -21.91 16.22 -3.50
C CYS A 22 -22.79 15.45 -4.49
N TYR A 23 -23.52 14.43 -4.03
CA TYR A 23 -24.36 13.62 -4.90
C TYR A 23 -25.53 14.44 -5.48
N GLU A 24 -26.11 15.36 -4.70
CA GLU A 24 -27.12 16.30 -5.21
C GLU A 24 -26.56 17.31 -6.23
N LYS A 25 -25.34 17.81 -6.01
CA LYS A 25 -24.68 18.76 -6.92
C LYS A 25 -24.05 18.14 -8.16
N MET A 26 -23.72 16.84 -8.15
CA MET A 26 -23.20 16.14 -9.33
C MET A 26 -24.24 15.99 -10.45
N ASN A 27 -25.51 16.11 -10.15
CA ASN A 27 -26.57 16.15 -11.18
C ASN A 27 -26.68 17.50 -11.91
N GLU A 28 -26.02 18.55 -11.41
CA GLU A 28 -25.86 19.86 -12.08
C GLU A 28 -24.40 20.05 -12.52
N SER A 29 -23.78 19.04 -13.13
CA SER A 29 -22.38 19.12 -13.54
C SER A 29 -22.22 20.27 -14.53
N PRO A 30 -21.37 21.28 -14.26
CA PRO A 30 -20.98 22.23 -15.30
C PRO A 30 -20.35 21.42 -16.44
N VAL A 31 -20.74 21.72 -17.65
CA VAL A 31 -20.19 21.06 -18.85
C VAL A 31 -18.68 21.26 -18.82
N MET A 32 -17.94 20.22 -18.46
CA MET A 32 -16.48 20.30 -18.41
C MET A 32 -15.96 20.53 -19.84
N PRO A 33 -15.09 21.54 -20.04
CA PRO A 33 -14.55 21.81 -21.37
C PRO A 33 -13.83 20.58 -21.90
N THR A 34 -13.97 20.34 -23.19
CA THR A 34 -13.40 19.19 -23.89
C THR A 34 -12.16 19.60 -24.68
N ILE A 35 -11.38 18.64 -25.14
CA ILE A 35 -10.26 18.88 -26.07
C ILE A 35 -10.73 19.55 -27.38
N ARG A 36 -12.02 19.37 -27.76
CA ARG A 36 -12.63 20.00 -28.95
C ARG A 36 -12.81 21.50 -28.71
N ASP A 37 -13.27 21.90 -27.53
CA ASP A 37 -13.46 23.30 -27.18
C ASP A 37 -12.12 24.07 -27.16
N VAL A 38 -11.05 23.41 -26.69
CA VAL A 38 -9.68 23.95 -26.75
C VAL A 38 -9.23 24.11 -28.21
N ALA A 39 -9.49 23.12 -29.06
CA ALA A 39 -9.11 23.14 -30.47
C ALA A 39 -9.84 24.28 -31.21
N GLU A 40 -11.11 24.47 -30.92
CA GLU A 40 -11.93 25.55 -31.47
C GLU A 40 -11.43 26.93 -31.06
N LEU A 41 -11.22 27.15 -29.75
CA LEU A 41 -10.72 28.42 -29.20
C LEU A 41 -9.31 28.75 -29.71
N ALA A 42 -8.43 27.75 -29.85
CA ALA A 42 -7.07 27.92 -30.33
C ALA A 42 -7.00 27.97 -31.87
N CYS A 43 -8.12 27.77 -32.59
CA CYS A 43 -8.20 27.69 -34.07
C CYS A 43 -7.23 26.65 -34.67
N VAL A 44 -7.15 25.46 -34.06
CA VAL A 44 -6.30 24.35 -34.51
C VAL A 44 -7.07 23.04 -34.51
N SER A 45 -6.50 21.98 -35.08
CA SER A 45 -7.12 20.65 -35.04
C SER A 45 -6.96 20.02 -33.63
N VAL A 46 -7.90 19.12 -33.27
CA VAL A 46 -7.81 18.28 -32.06
C VAL A 46 -6.48 17.52 -31.98
N ALA A 47 -6.01 17.03 -33.15
CA ALA A 47 -4.71 16.37 -33.24
C ALA A 47 -3.54 17.31 -32.89
N THR A 48 -3.63 18.58 -33.20
CA THR A 48 -2.63 19.59 -32.86
C THR A 48 -2.66 19.87 -31.35
N VAL A 49 -3.84 19.99 -30.72
CA VAL A 49 -3.98 20.13 -29.28
C VAL A 49 -3.36 18.92 -28.56
N SER A 50 -3.68 17.71 -29.00
CA SER A 50 -3.10 16.47 -28.45
C SER A 50 -1.58 16.44 -28.55
N ARG A 51 -0.98 16.90 -29.66
CA ARG A 51 0.48 17.00 -29.81
C ARG A 51 1.09 18.03 -28.84
N VAL A 52 0.41 19.15 -28.59
CA VAL A 52 0.87 20.15 -27.60
C VAL A 52 0.83 19.56 -26.20
N ILE A 53 -0.26 18.89 -25.80
CA ILE A 53 -0.42 18.24 -24.52
C ILE A 53 0.69 17.19 -24.32
N ASN A 54 0.99 16.40 -25.34
CA ASN A 54 2.03 15.36 -25.31
C ASN A 54 3.45 15.93 -25.58
N ARG A 55 3.65 17.24 -25.52
CA ARG A 55 4.95 17.91 -25.71
C ARG A 55 5.70 17.52 -26.97
N SER A 56 4.98 17.20 -28.05
CA SER A 56 5.59 16.83 -29.33
C SER A 56 6.50 17.94 -29.87
N PRO A 57 7.72 17.61 -30.34
CA PRO A 57 8.63 18.60 -30.92
C PRO A 57 8.16 19.10 -32.30
N SER A 58 7.17 18.49 -32.89
CA SER A 58 6.65 18.84 -34.21
C SER A 58 5.70 20.06 -34.23
N VAL A 59 5.45 20.68 -33.08
CA VAL A 59 4.55 21.83 -32.95
C VAL A 59 5.34 23.11 -32.75
N SER A 60 5.04 24.16 -33.56
CA SER A 60 5.68 25.46 -33.44
C SER A 60 5.38 26.13 -32.08
N GLU A 61 6.32 26.96 -31.59
CA GLU A 61 6.15 27.70 -30.34
C GLU A 61 4.91 28.60 -30.35
N LYS A 62 4.60 29.23 -31.49
CA LYS A 62 3.40 30.05 -31.65
C LYS A 62 2.12 29.22 -31.44
N THR A 63 2.07 28.04 -32.02
CA THR A 63 0.92 27.13 -31.89
C THR A 63 0.80 26.60 -30.47
N ARG A 64 1.93 26.26 -29.85
CA ARG A 64 2.00 25.80 -28.45
C ARG A 64 1.43 26.87 -27.52
N TYR A 65 1.87 28.12 -27.66
CA TYR A 65 1.36 29.23 -26.87
C TYR A 65 -0.14 29.45 -27.02
N SER A 66 -0.65 29.41 -28.27
CA SER A 66 -2.09 29.59 -28.55
C SER A 66 -2.94 28.49 -27.87
N VAL A 67 -2.51 27.25 -27.92
CA VAL A 67 -3.20 26.12 -27.28
C VAL A 67 -3.14 26.22 -25.75
N GLN A 68 -1.99 26.55 -25.17
CA GLN A 68 -1.85 26.73 -23.73
C GLN A 68 -2.76 27.85 -23.22
N ARG A 69 -2.81 28.96 -23.91
CA ARG A 69 -3.70 30.07 -23.60
C ARG A 69 -5.18 29.67 -23.65
N ALA A 70 -5.57 28.89 -24.65
CA ALA A 70 -6.94 28.38 -24.76
C ALA A 70 -7.29 27.42 -23.59
N MET A 71 -6.35 26.56 -23.19
CA MET A 71 -6.52 25.68 -22.04
C MET A 71 -6.71 26.48 -20.74
N GLU A 72 -5.91 27.53 -20.52
CA GLU A 72 -6.04 28.42 -19.36
C GLU A 72 -7.41 29.12 -19.33
N VAL A 73 -7.83 29.73 -20.44
CA VAL A 73 -9.12 30.44 -20.56
C VAL A 73 -10.30 29.54 -20.26
N LEU A 74 -10.26 28.31 -20.77
CA LEU A 74 -11.32 27.32 -20.55
C LEU A 74 -11.19 26.57 -19.24
N ASN A 75 -10.14 26.80 -18.46
CA ASN A 75 -9.79 25.98 -17.30
C ASN A 75 -9.78 24.47 -17.66
N TYR A 76 -9.33 24.14 -18.88
CA TYR A 76 -9.26 22.79 -19.37
C TYR A 76 -8.05 22.06 -18.78
N GLN A 77 -8.31 20.96 -18.13
CA GLN A 77 -7.27 20.03 -17.68
C GLN A 77 -7.29 18.77 -18.57
N PRO A 78 -6.14 18.37 -19.15
CA PRO A 78 -6.07 17.15 -19.91
C PRO A 78 -6.52 15.95 -19.09
N ASN A 79 -7.44 15.16 -19.62
CA ASN A 79 -7.90 13.96 -18.93
C ASN A 79 -6.78 12.90 -18.96
N ALA A 80 -6.21 12.61 -17.79
CA ALA A 80 -5.15 11.62 -17.61
C ALA A 80 -5.56 10.22 -18.13
N ASN A 81 -6.84 9.85 -18.02
CA ASN A 81 -7.36 8.59 -18.56
C ASN A 81 -7.34 8.56 -20.09
N ALA A 82 -7.62 9.70 -20.75
CA ALA A 82 -7.54 9.81 -22.20
C ALA A 82 -6.08 9.80 -22.70
N GLN A 83 -5.17 10.38 -21.93
CA GLN A 83 -3.73 10.31 -22.21
C GLN A 83 -3.18 8.88 -22.03
N ALA A 84 -3.57 8.20 -20.96
CA ALA A 84 -3.20 6.82 -20.69
C ALA A 84 -3.69 5.85 -21.78
N LEU A 85 -4.83 6.14 -22.40
CA LEU A 85 -5.34 5.40 -23.58
C LEU A 85 -4.42 5.54 -24.79
N ALA A 86 -3.79 6.72 -24.96
CA ALA A 86 -2.92 7.01 -26.11
C ALA A 86 -1.49 6.49 -25.95
N VAL A 87 -0.98 6.38 -24.71
CA VAL A 87 0.44 6.08 -24.40
C VAL A 87 0.64 4.65 -23.86
N GLN A 88 -0.42 3.89 -23.57
CA GLN A 88 -0.38 2.54 -22.97
C GLN A 88 0.38 2.44 -21.64
N ASN A 89 0.87 3.53 -21.10
CA ASN A 89 1.65 3.57 -19.86
C ASN A 89 1.13 4.69 -18.97
N THR A 90 0.76 4.39 -17.75
CA THR A 90 0.35 5.40 -16.77
C THR A 90 1.52 5.71 -15.85
N ASP A 91 1.60 6.95 -15.39
CA ASP A 91 2.60 7.36 -14.40
C ASP A 91 2.15 7.02 -12.97
N THR A 92 1.37 5.94 -12.83
CA THR A 92 0.77 5.54 -11.56
C THR A 92 1.24 4.16 -11.15
N ILE A 93 1.71 4.04 -9.91
CA ILE A 93 2.09 2.80 -9.24
C ILE A 93 0.96 2.39 -8.30
N GLY A 94 0.50 1.16 -8.38
CA GLY A 94 -0.45 0.59 -7.42
C GLY A 94 0.27 0.00 -6.22
N VAL A 95 -0.21 0.29 -5.02
CA VAL A 95 0.33 -0.27 -3.77
C VAL A 95 -0.81 -0.93 -3.00
N VAL A 96 -0.73 -2.24 -2.81
CA VAL A 96 -1.70 -2.98 -1.99
C VAL A 96 -1.07 -3.24 -0.63
N VAL A 97 -1.76 -2.79 0.42
CA VAL A 97 -1.38 -3.00 1.82
C VAL A 97 -2.56 -3.54 2.62
N THR A 98 -2.28 -4.03 3.81
CA THR A 98 -3.32 -4.58 4.68
C THR A 98 -4.11 -3.48 5.38
N ASP A 99 -3.42 -2.54 6.03
CA ASP A 99 -4.00 -1.43 6.78
C ASP A 99 -3.03 -0.24 6.78
N VAL A 100 -3.53 0.94 6.48
CA VAL A 100 -2.72 2.18 6.47
C VAL A 100 -2.54 2.76 7.88
N THR A 101 -3.27 2.28 8.87
CA THR A 101 -3.13 2.71 10.27
C THR A 101 -2.00 2.00 11.00
N ASP A 102 -1.54 0.86 10.48
CA ASP A 102 -0.37 0.16 10.99
C ASP A 102 0.91 0.92 10.59
N PRO A 103 1.76 1.30 11.55
CA PRO A 103 3.01 2.02 11.30
C PRO A 103 3.95 1.33 10.29
N PHE A 104 3.95 0.00 10.23
CA PHE A 104 4.73 -0.76 9.26
C PHE A 104 4.31 -0.41 7.83
N PHE A 105 3.01 -0.48 7.54
CA PHE A 105 2.50 -0.17 6.20
C PHE A 105 2.59 1.32 5.88
N ALA A 106 2.43 2.20 6.87
CA ALA A 106 2.63 3.64 6.68
C ALA A 106 4.06 3.97 6.22
N ILE A 107 5.06 3.34 6.85
CA ILE A 107 6.49 3.51 6.47
C ILE A 107 6.74 2.91 5.09
N LEU A 108 6.16 1.76 4.78
CA LEU A 108 6.28 1.11 3.47
C LEU A 108 5.72 2.00 2.36
N VAL A 109 4.47 2.47 2.52
CA VAL A 109 3.83 3.38 1.55
C VAL A 109 4.66 4.63 1.36
N LYS A 110 5.13 5.27 2.43
CA LYS A 110 6.00 6.44 2.36
C LYS A 110 7.30 6.15 1.59
N SER A 111 7.86 4.97 1.75
CA SER A 111 9.11 4.58 1.06
C SER A 111 8.88 4.36 -0.44
N VAL A 112 7.75 3.75 -0.81
CA VAL A 112 7.34 3.59 -2.21
C VAL A 112 7.05 4.96 -2.84
N ASP A 113 6.33 5.84 -2.13
CA ASP A 113 5.99 7.18 -2.60
C ASP A 113 7.24 8.02 -2.90
N LYS A 114 8.24 7.98 -2.01
CA LYS A 114 9.52 8.67 -2.22
C LYS A 114 10.19 8.24 -3.54
N VAL A 115 10.27 6.93 -3.80
CA VAL A 115 10.87 6.42 -5.04
C VAL A 115 10.00 6.76 -6.25
N ALA A 116 8.67 6.73 -6.10
CA ALA A 116 7.75 7.11 -7.15
C ALA A 116 7.93 8.60 -7.55
N GLU A 117 8.05 9.49 -6.56
CA GLU A 117 8.30 10.92 -6.77
C GLU A 117 9.62 11.18 -7.53
N GLU A 118 10.71 10.50 -7.16
CA GLU A 118 12.01 10.56 -7.86
C GLU A 118 11.88 10.20 -9.36
N HIS A 119 10.92 9.34 -9.70
CA HIS A 119 10.61 8.91 -11.06
C HIS A 119 9.39 9.60 -11.69
N GLN A 120 8.93 10.71 -11.09
CA GLN A 120 7.78 11.48 -11.57
C GLN A 120 6.50 10.64 -11.69
N LYS A 121 6.33 9.69 -10.78
CA LYS A 121 5.14 8.82 -10.70
C LYS A 121 4.32 9.14 -9.45
N THR A 122 3.03 8.81 -9.52
CA THR A 122 2.10 8.89 -8.39
C THR A 122 1.76 7.51 -7.88
N ILE A 123 1.31 7.40 -6.63
CA ILE A 123 0.85 6.13 -6.09
C ILE A 123 -0.67 6.11 -5.93
N LEU A 124 -1.28 4.93 -6.12
CA LEU A 124 -2.64 4.61 -5.70
C LEU A 124 -2.59 3.47 -4.71
N ILE A 125 -3.31 3.61 -3.58
CA ILE A 125 -3.30 2.63 -2.51
C ILE A 125 -4.60 1.84 -2.55
N GLY A 126 -4.48 0.51 -2.52
CA GLY A 126 -5.56 -0.43 -2.26
C GLY A 126 -5.37 -1.07 -0.88
N ILE A 127 -6.46 -1.33 -0.16
CA ILE A 127 -6.42 -1.90 1.20
C ILE A 127 -7.11 -3.26 1.20
N GLY A 128 -6.42 -4.29 1.66
CA GLY A 128 -6.86 -5.69 1.61
C GLY A 128 -7.38 -6.27 2.93
N TYR A 129 -7.11 -5.64 4.08
CA TYR A 129 -7.62 -6.01 5.42
C TYR A 129 -7.36 -7.48 5.82
N HIS A 130 -6.29 -8.13 5.35
CA HIS A 130 -6.05 -9.57 5.53
C HIS A 130 -7.21 -10.46 5.06
N HIS A 131 -7.94 -10.02 4.05
CA HIS A 131 -9.10 -10.72 3.55
C HIS A 131 -8.94 -11.02 2.05
N ALA A 132 -8.96 -12.30 1.66
CA ALA A 132 -8.63 -12.71 0.28
C ALA A 132 -9.46 -12.00 -0.80
N GLU A 133 -10.77 -11.84 -0.58
CA GLU A 133 -11.64 -11.13 -1.53
C GLU A 133 -11.27 -9.65 -1.65
N LYS A 134 -10.93 -9.00 -0.52
CA LYS A 134 -10.54 -7.60 -0.50
C LYS A 134 -9.16 -7.38 -1.12
N GLU A 135 -8.21 -8.27 -0.86
CA GLU A 135 -6.89 -8.23 -1.50
C GLU A 135 -7.03 -8.37 -3.02
N ARG A 136 -7.86 -9.31 -3.49
CA ARG A 136 -8.16 -9.50 -4.92
C ARG A 136 -8.84 -8.27 -5.51
N GLU A 137 -9.89 -7.74 -4.87
CA GLU A 137 -10.60 -6.55 -5.30
C GLU A 137 -9.67 -5.33 -5.40
N ALA A 138 -8.75 -5.16 -4.46
CA ALA A 138 -7.75 -4.10 -4.46
C ALA A 138 -6.80 -4.22 -5.66
N ILE A 139 -6.22 -5.41 -5.91
CA ILE A 139 -5.35 -5.66 -7.06
C ILE A 139 -6.10 -5.39 -8.36
N ASP A 140 -7.27 -5.98 -8.55
CA ASP A 140 -8.06 -5.84 -9.76
C ASP A 140 -8.48 -4.37 -10.01
N THR A 141 -8.78 -3.64 -8.95
CA THR A 141 -9.12 -2.21 -9.06
C THR A 141 -7.93 -1.40 -9.54
N LEU A 142 -6.73 -1.63 -9.01
CA LEU A 142 -5.51 -0.96 -9.46
C LEU A 142 -5.16 -1.33 -10.90
N LEU A 143 -5.37 -2.57 -11.32
CA LEU A 143 -5.23 -2.99 -12.71
C LEU A 143 -6.24 -2.30 -13.64
N ARG A 144 -7.52 -2.22 -13.23
CA ARG A 144 -8.53 -1.45 -13.97
C ARG A 144 -8.18 0.04 -14.06
N LYS A 145 -7.51 0.60 -13.05
CA LYS A 145 -6.98 1.98 -13.07
C LYS A 145 -5.69 2.11 -13.88
N ARG A 146 -5.24 1.00 -14.51
CA ARG A 146 -4.06 0.96 -15.38
C ARG A 146 -2.77 1.39 -14.68
N CYS A 147 -2.60 1.03 -13.42
CA CYS A 147 -1.31 1.21 -12.77
C CYS A 147 -0.21 0.51 -13.58
N SER A 148 0.92 1.20 -13.80
CA SER A 148 2.02 0.70 -14.64
C SER A 148 2.78 -0.45 -13.99
N CYS A 149 2.78 -0.48 -12.66
CA CYS A 149 3.32 -1.56 -11.83
C CYS A 149 2.56 -1.64 -10.50
N LEU A 150 2.72 -2.76 -9.81
CA LEU A 150 2.08 -3.02 -8.53
C LEU A 150 3.12 -3.44 -7.49
N VAL A 151 3.02 -2.87 -6.29
CA VAL A 151 3.70 -3.36 -5.08
C VAL A 151 2.62 -3.98 -4.19
N VAL A 152 2.67 -5.28 -3.98
CA VAL A 152 1.58 -6.03 -3.35
C VAL A 152 2.04 -6.69 -2.06
N HIS A 153 1.46 -6.29 -0.93
CA HIS A 153 1.45 -7.06 0.29
C HIS A 153 0.16 -7.87 0.35
N SER A 154 0.28 -9.19 0.40
CA SER A 154 -0.85 -10.10 0.49
C SER A 154 -0.50 -11.30 1.37
N LYS A 155 -1.35 -11.58 2.35
CA LYS A 155 -1.24 -12.74 3.24
C LYS A 155 -2.42 -13.69 3.12
N ALA A 156 -3.54 -13.23 2.58
CA ALA A 156 -4.76 -14.03 2.47
C ALA A 156 -4.93 -14.71 1.10
N LEU A 157 -4.31 -14.19 0.03
CA LEU A 157 -4.29 -14.89 -1.26
C LEU A 157 -3.36 -16.09 -1.22
N SER A 158 -3.70 -17.15 -1.95
CA SER A 158 -2.84 -18.33 -2.13
C SER A 158 -1.60 -18.00 -3.01
N ASP A 159 -0.56 -18.83 -2.92
CA ASP A 159 0.61 -18.72 -3.80
C ASP A 159 0.24 -18.87 -5.28
N GLU A 160 -0.76 -19.71 -5.57
CA GLU A 160 -1.24 -19.96 -6.92
C GLU A 160 -1.91 -18.69 -7.50
N GLU A 161 -2.75 -18.02 -6.71
CA GLU A 161 -3.37 -16.75 -7.13
C GLU A 161 -2.34 -15.64 -7.34
N LEU A 162 -1.37 -15.51 -6.43
CA LEU A 162 -0.29 -14.52 -6.58
C LEU A 162 0.60 -14.83 -7.77
N ARG A 163 0.88 -16.12 -8.05
CA ARG A 163 1.61 -16.54 -9.25
C ARG A 163 0.85 -16.15 -10.51
N HIS A 164 -0.46 -16.37 -10.55
CA HIS A 164 -1.28 -15.96 -11.68
C HIS A 164 -1.20 -14.44 -11.94
N TYR A 165 -1.24 -13.62 -10.89
CA TYR A 165 -1.03 -12.17 -11.06
C TYR A 165 0.38 -11.84 -11.54
N LEU A 166 1.41 -12.47 -10.98
CA LEU A 166 2.80 -12.27 -11.40
C LEU A 166 3.04 -12.66 -12.86
N GLU A 167 2.39 -13.69 -13.36
CA GLU A 167 2.44 -14.11 -14.78
C GLU A 167 1.85 -13.05 -15.71
N ASN A 168 0.71 -12.47 -15.33
CA ASN A 168 -0.06 -11.57 -16.17
C ASN A 168 0.30 -10.08 -15.98
N VAL A 169 1.02 -9.73 -14.91
CA VAL A 169 1.41 -8.35 -14.57
C VAL A 169 2.94 -8.27 -14.43
N PRO A 170 3.67 -8.03 -15.53
CA PRO A 170 5.15 -8.02 -15.52
C PRO A 170 5.77 -7.04 -14.51
N GLY A 171 5.09 -5.92 -14.25
CA GLY A 171 5.53 -4.90 -13.28
C GLY A 171 5.09 -5.16 -11.83
N MET A 172 4.57 -6.33 -11.48
CA MET A 172 4.17 -6.64 -10.11
C MET A 172 5.34 -7.16 -9.28
N VAL A 173 5.45 -6.66 -8.05
CA VAL A 173 6.37 -7.11 -7.00
C VAL A 173 5.56 -7.50 -5.77
N VAL A 174 5.88 -8.64 -5.18
CA VAL A 174 5.29 -9.10 -3.91
C VAL A 174 6.24 -8.77 -2.76
N ILE A 175 5.69 -8.25 -1.68
CA ILE A 175 6.47 -7.91 -0.49
C ILE A 175 6.05 -8.74 0.71
N ASN A 176 7.05 -9.00 1.56
CA ASN A 176 6.91 -9.79 2.79
C ASN A 176 6.42 -11.24 2.55
N ARG A 177 6.73 -11.79 1.37
CA ARG A 177 6.44 -13.17 0.98
C ARG A 177 7.27 -13.56 -0.23
N VAL A 178 7.71 -14.80 -0.32
CA VAL A 178 8.42 -15.36 -1.48
C VAL A 178 7.48 -16.29 -2.23
N ILE A 179 7.37 -16.08 -3.54
CA ILE A 179 6.59 -16.95 -4.44
C ILE A 179 7.57 -17.75 -5.29
N ALA A 180 7.49 -19.07 -5.19
CA ALA A 180 8.38 -19.99 -5.90
C ALA A 180 8.32 -19.77 -7.44
N GLY A 181 9.48 -19.58 -8.05
CA GLY A 181 9.64 -19.26 -9.47
C GLY A 181 9.60 -17.76 -9.79
N TYR A 182 9.35 -16.89 -8.79
CA TYR A 182 9.31 -15.43 -8.93
C TYR A 182 10.12 -14.71 -7.84
N GLU A 183 11.16 -15.36 -7.32
CA GLU A 183 12.00 -14.86 -6.22
C GLU A 183 12.59 -13.48 -6.53
N ASN A 184 12.94 -13.24 -7.80
CA ASN A 184 13.46 -11.96 -8.28
C ASN A 184 12.46 -10.81 -8.29
N ARG A 185 11.17 -11.10 -8.07
CA ARG A 185 10.08 -10.13 -7.92
C ARG A 185 9.44 -10.19 -6.54
N CYS A 186 10.15 -10.76 -5.57
CA CYS A 186 9.73 -10.84 -4.19
C CYS A 186 10.74 -10.14 -3.29
N VAL A 187 10.25 -9.37 -2.33
CA VAL A 187 11.06 -8.77 -1.27
C VAL A 187 10.53 -9.27 0.06
N SER A 188 11.31 -10.04 0.77
CA SER A 188 10.92 -10.65 2.04
C SER A 188 11.97 -10.42 3.12
N LEU A 189 11.57 -10.67 4.35
CA LEU A 189 12.42 -10.68 5.53
C LEU A 189 12.69 -12.14 5.91
N ASP A 190 13.87 -12.41 6.43
CA ASP A 190 14.14 -13.65 7.14
C ASP A 190 13.66 -13.50 8.59
N ASN A 191 12.37 -13.82 8.80
CA ASN A 191 11.70 -13.70 10.09
C ASN A 191 12.34 -14.58 11.17
N ARG A 192 12.72 -15.82 10.79
CA ARG A 192 13.35 -16.79 11.70
C ARG A 192 14.72 -16.30 12.16
N GLN A 193 15.60 -15.97 11.22
CA GLN A 193 16.92 -15.46 11.54
C GLN A 193 16.85 -14.12 12.30
N GLY A 194 15.94 -13.22 11.92
CA GLY A 194 15.74 -11.95 12.59
C GLY A 194 15.38 -12.11 14.06
N THR A 195 14.44 -13.00 14.37
CA THR A 195 14.01 -13.27 15.76
C THR A 195 15.07 -14.05 16.52
N TYR A 196 15.76 -15.00 15.87
CA TYR A 196 16.91 -15.69 16.47
C TYR A 196 17.95 -14.66 16.97
N LEU A 197 18.39 -13.76 16.09
CA LEU A 197 19.40 -12.74 16.43
C LEU A 197 18.93 -11.79 17.54
N ALA A 198 17.67 -11.38 17.52
CA ALA A 198 17.10 -10.53 18.56
C ALA A 198 17.09 -11.22 19.92
N THR A 199 16.71 -12.50 19.96
CA THR A 199 16.69 -13.31 21.19
C THR A 199 18.12 -13.59 21.68
N GLU A 200 19.03 -13.97 20.79
CA GLU A 200 20.44 -14.16 21.10
C GLU A 200 21.07 -12.89 21.71
N MET A 201 20.72 -11.73 21.15
CA MET A 201 21.19 -10.45 21.70
C MET A 201 20.76 -10.24 23.16
N LEU A 202 19.50 -10.53 23.49
CA LEU A 202 19.01 -10.44 24.88
C LEU A 202 19.78 -11.40 25.80
N ILE A 203 20.04 -12.63 25.36
CA ILE A 203 20.84 -13.62 26.10
C ILE A 203 22.26 -13.10 26.35
N ARG A 204 22.91 -12.56 25.33
CA ARG A 204 24.26 -11.99 25.42
C ARG A 204 24.34 -10.79 26.36
N TYR A 205 23.27 -9.99 26.47
CA TYR A 205 23.14 -8.90 27.43
C TYR A 205 22.87 -9.39 28.86
N GLY A 206 22.76 -10.71 29.10
CA GLY A 206 22.64 -11.32 30.39
C GLY A 206 21.20 -11.43 30.94
N HIS A 207 20.19 -11.19 30.08
CA HIS A 207 18.80 -11.42 30.45
C HIS A 207 18.56 -12.91 30.74
N LYS A 208 17.89 -13.23 31.83
CA LYS A 208 17.60 -14.60 32.30
C LYS A 208 16.17 -15.05 31.96
N HIS A 209 15.26 -14.11 31.91
CA HIS A 209 13.86 -14.33 31.60
C HIS A 209 13.52 -13.58 30.33
N ILE A 210 13.25 -14.31 29.23
CA ILE A 210 12.96 -13.78 27.93
C ILE A 210 11.59 -14.31 27.52
N ALA A 211 10.66 -13.42 27.23
CA ALA A 211 9.32 -13.76 26.78
C ALA A 211 9.13 -13.44 25.29
N TYR A 212 8.13 -14.05 24.68
CA TYR A 212 7.74 -13.82 23.30
C TYR A 212 6.28 -13.38 23.24
N ILE A 213 6.04 -12.24 22.58
CA ILE A 213 4.71 -11.77 22.25
C ILE A 213 4.55 -11.87 20.74
N GLY A 214 3.69 -12.75 20.29
CA GLY A 214 3.42 -13.02 18.90
C GLY A 214 2.05 -12.55 18.42
N SER A 215 1.83 -12.57 17.12
CA SER A 215 0.55 -12.28 16.48
C SER A 215 -0.40 -13.48 16.54
N ASN A 216 -1.69 -13.24 16.70
CA ASN A 216 -2.73 -14.26 16.62
C ASN A 216 -3.31 -14.43 15.21
N HIS A 217 -2.73 -13.81 14.18
CA HIS A 217 -3.25 -13.84 12.80
C HIS A 217 -3.00 -15.15 12.05
N GLY A 218 -2.25 -16.12 12.61
CA GLY A 218 -2.01 -17.42 11.98
C GLY A 218 -1.27 -17.35 10.64
N ILE A 219 -0.38 -16.36 10.47
CA ILE A 219 0.42 -16.17 9.27
C ILE A 219 1.80 -16.83 9.40
N LEU A 220 2.42 -17.19 8.27
CA LEU A 220 3.73 -17.85 8.22
C LEU A 220 4.81 -17.05 8.98
N ASP A 221 4.81 -15.73 8.85
CA ASP A 221 5.76 -14.85 9.53
C ASP A 221 5.78 -15.07 11.05
N GLU A 222 4.62 -15.30 11.64
CA GLU A 222 4.49 -15.57 13.08
C GLU A 222 5.14 -16.91 13.44
N THR A 223 4.88 -17.94 12.65
CA THR A 223 5.48 -19.26 12.85
C THR A 223 7.01 -19.18 12.78
N GLU A 224 7.55 -18.54 11.75
CA GLU A 224 8.98 -18.37 11.55
C GLU A 224 9.63 -17.56 12.68
N ARG A 225 8.98 -16.49 13.15
CA ARG A 225 9.48 -15.68 14.28
C ARG A 225 9.52 -16.47 15.58
N LYS A 226 8.46 -17.23 15.87
CA LYS A 226 8.41 -18.10 17.04
C LYS A 226 9.48 -19.18 16.97
N GLU A 227 9.68 -19.80 15.82
CA GLU A 227 10.75 -20.79 15.62
C GLU A 227 12.13 -20.18 15.90
N GLY A 228 12.43 -18.99 15.37
CA GLY A 228 13.70 -18.30 15.62
C GLY A 228 13.92 -17.98 17.10
N TYR A 229 12.86 -17.59 17.82
CA TYR A 229 12.93 -17.40 19.27
C TYR A 229 13.27 -18.69 20.01
N LEU A 230 12.57 -19.79 19.72
CA LEU A 230 12.80 -21.09 20.35
C LEU A 230 14.20 -21.64 20.06
N GLU A 231 14.66 -21.54 18.82
CA GLU A 231 16.00 -21.97 18.42
C GLU A 231 17.12 -21.21 19.17
N ALA A 232 16.94 -19.91 19.35
CA ALA A 232 17.92 -19.12 20.09
C ALA A 232 17.99 -19.55 21.57
N LEU A 233 16.84 -19.85 22.19
CA LEU A 233 16.81 -20.37 23.56
C LEU A 233 17.50 -21.74 23.64
N GLU A 234 17.19 -22.66 22.74
CA GLU A 234 17.78 -24.00 22.68
C GLU A 234 19.31 -23.95 22.47
N ALA A 235 19.77 -23.15 21.52
CA ALA A 235 21.18 -23.01 21.18
C ALA A 235 22.03 -22.52 22.38
N HIS A 236 21.40 -21.76 23.29
CA HIS A 236 22.04 -21.21 24.49
C HIS A 236 21.67 -21.97 25.77
N ASN A 237 21.02 -23.14 25.70
CA ASN A 237 20.55 -23.92 26.83
C ASN A 237 19.65 -23.15 27.82
N PHE A 238 18.83 -22.26 27.30
CA PHE A 238 17.81 -21.55 28.08
C PHE A 238 16.55 -22.41 28.19
N PRO A 239 15.85 -22.37 29.32
CA PRO A 239 14.61 -23.12 29.47
C PRO A 239 13.50 -22.48 28.61
N ILE A 240 12.74 -23.33 27.92
CA ILE A 240 11.52 -22.92 27.22
C ILE A 240 10.38 -22.95 28.25
N VAL A 241 9.79 -21.77 28.50
CA VAL A 241 8.67 -21.60 29.42
C VAL A 241 7.43 -21.26 28.59
N GLU A 242 6.50 -22.20 28.50
CA GLU A 242 5.28 -22.05 27.66
C GLU A 242 4.47 -20.80 28.04
N GLN A 243 4.39 -20.48 29.33
CA GLN A 243 3.68 -19.31 29.85
C GLN A 243 4.33 -17.97 29.47
N ALA A 244 5.58 -18.01 29.01
CA ALA A 244 6.30 -16.84 28.51
C ALA A 244 6.05 -16.59 27.01
N ILE A 245 5.21 -17.42 26.36
CA ILE A 245 4.84 -17.31 24.94
C ILE A 245 3.36 -16.96 24.86
N VAL A 246 3.06 -15.72 24.50
CA VAL A 246 1.68 -15.21 24.38
C VAL A 246 1.42 -14.68 22.97
N HIS A 247 0.16 -14.74 22.55
CA HIS A 247 -0.25 -14.25 21.23
C HIS A 247 -1.45 -13.32 21.39
N ASN A 248 -1.41 -12.19 20.67
CA ASN A 248 -2.53 -11.25 20.65
C ASN A 248 -2.57 -10.53 19.29
N SER A 249 -3.55 -9.64 19.12
CA SER A 249 -3.63 -8.78 17.93
C SER A 249 -2.33 -7.94 17.81
N PRO A 250 -1.74 -7.82 16.59
CA PRO A 250 -0.49 -7.09 16.37
C PRO A 250 -0.72 -5.58 16.27
N ASP A 251 -1.37 -5.02 17.29
CA ASP A 251 -1.64 -3.61 17.46
C ASP A 251 -1.27 -3.16 18.89
N PHE A 252 -1.45 -1.88 19.18
CA PHE A 252 -1.10 -1.31 20.47
C PHE A 252 -1.90 -1.96 21.62
N GLU A 253 -3.21 -2.14 21.43
CA GLU A 253 -4.10 -2.71 22.46
C GLU A 253 -3.79 -4.19 22.72
N GLY A 254 -3.49 -4.95 21.67
CA GLY A 254 -3.09 -6.35 21.77
C GLY A 254 -1.74 -6.52 22.45
N GLY A 255 -0.77 -5.65 22.15
CA GLY A 255 0.55 -5.64 22.82
C GLY A 255 0.45 -5.31 24.31
N GLU A 256 -0.36 -4.30 24.69
CA GLU A 256 -0.63 -3.94 26.09
C GLU A 256 -1.24 -5.11 26.83
N LYS A 257 -2.27 -5.73 26.28
CA LYS A 257 -2.94 -6.88 26.89
C LYS A 257 -2.00 -8.07 27.06
N ALA A 258 -1.23 -8.40 26.02
CA ALA A 258 -0.25 -9.49 26.09
C ALA A 258 0.81 -9.25 27.17
N MET A 259 1.27 -8.00 27.33
CA MET A 259 2.21 -7.65 28.38
C MET A 259 1.58 -7.78 29.78
N ILE A 260 0.33 -7.36 29.98
CA ILE A 260 -0.40 -7.53 31.25
C ILE A 260 -0.53 -9.02 31.59
N ASP A 261 -0.87 -9.87 30.61
CA ASP A 261 -0.96 -11.30 30.80
C ASP A 261 0.40 -11.89 31.23
N LEU A 262 1.49 -11.55 30.55
CA LEU A 262 2.85 -11.97 30.91
C LEU A 262 3.23 -11.56 32.32
N LEU A 263 3.00 -10.31 32.72
CA LEU A 263 3.34 -9.80 34.04
C LEU A 263 2.53 -10.50 35.15
N SER A 264 1.29 -10.92 34.86
CA SER A 264 0.48 -11.68 35.81
C SER A 264 1.03 -13.08 36.07
N TYR A 265 1.67 -13.71 35.07
CA TYR A 265 2.35 -15.00 35.23
C TYR A 265 3.69 -14.86 35.97
N THR A 266 4.46 -13.80 35.69
CA THR A 266 5.79 -13.61 36.29
C THR A 266 5.73 -13.18 37.75
N SER A 267 4.63 -12.63 38.25
CA SER A 267 4.45 -12.34 39.69
C SER A 267 4.32 -13.59 40.53
N ASN A 268 4.27 -14.78 39.95
CA ASN A 268 4.24 -16.08 40.62
C ASN A 268 5.56 -16.87 40.45
N LEU A 269 6.59 -16.29 39.85
CA LEU A 269 7.95 -16.81 39.75
C LEU A 269 8.89 -16.05 40.68
#